data_b9d8791ce1665939aa0a7b01e09e07cd
#
_entry.id   b9d8791ce1665939aa0a7b01e09e07cd
#
_cell.length_a   1.000
_cell.length_b   1.000
_cell.length_c   1.000
_cell.angle_alpha   90.00
_cell.angle_beta   90.00
_cell.angle_gamma   90.00
#
_symmetry.space_group_name_H-M   'P 1'
#
loop_
_entity.id
_entity.type
_entity.pdbx_description
1 polymer ?
#
loop_
_entity_poly.entity_id
_entity_poly.type
_entity_poly.pdbx_seq_one_letter_code
_entity_poly.pdbx_strand_id
1 'polypeptide(L)'
;MHDLAEVWERKTNRYGVFEEDDTRTLAEQNRVFDIWWEKPGVLFPYLIRVDGLPAGLVFVATAPYLPCQDYTDYYLNEFFLMRQYRGQGVGEEAVRQVIGLLPPGQWEVHTNRTERNGRAIGFWRKTLANVTGGRYTEQIATRQTEDDMLVFRFIRE
;
A
#
# COMPACT_ATOMS: atom_id res chain seq x y z
N MET A 1 10.18 5.65 -15.40
CA MET A 1 9.69 4.26 -15.44
C MET A 1 10.69 3.25 -14.87
N HIS A 2 11.98 3.34 -15.22
CA HIS A 2 13.04 2.48 -14.62
C HIS A 2 13.07 2.52 -13.09
N ASP A 3 12.85 3.67 -12.48
CA ASP A 3 12.95 3.86 -11.03
C ASP A 3 11.91 3.07 -10.22
N LEU A 4 10.70 2.87 -10.76
CA LEU A 4 9.65 2.09 -10.08
C LEU A 4 9.91 0.59 -10.16
N ALA A 5 10.41 0.11 -11.30
CA ALA A 5 10.80 -1.29 -11.45
C ALA A 5 11.98 -1.62 -10.53
N GLU A 6 12.99 -0.72 -10.45
CA GLU A 6 14.13 -0.87 -9.55
C GLU A 6 13.73 -0.84 -8.08
N VAL A 7 12.79 0.03 -7.71
CA VAL A 7 12.22 0.10 -6.36
C VAL A 7 11.48 -1.18 -6.02
N TRP A 8 10.74 -1.74 -6.97
CA TRP A 8 10.03 -3.01 -6.78
C TRP A 8 10.97 -4.19 -6.66
N GLU A 9 11.96 -4.29 -7.52
CA GLU A 9 12.98 -5.33 -7.46
C GLU A 9 13.73 -5.31 -6.13
N ARG A 10 14.09 -4.13 -5.63
CA ARG A 10 14.68 -3.96 -4.30
C ARG A 10 13.72 -4.32 -3.17
N LYS A 11 12.42 -4.06 -3.32
CA LYS A 11 11.39 -4.44 -2.35
C LYS A 11 11.29 -5.97 -2.26
N THR A 12 11.15 -6.63 -3.37
CA THR A 12 10.96 -8.07 -3.46
C THR A 12 12.22 -8.84 -3.03
N ASN A 13 13.37 -8.51 -3.56
CA ASN A 13 14.65 -9.14 -3.18
C ASN A 13 14.98 -8.99 -1.70
N ARG A 14 14.58 -7.87 -1.10
CA ARG A 14 14.91 -7.59 0.29
C ARG A 14 14.05 -8.36 1.29
N TYR A 15 12.82 -8.67 0.95
CA TYR A 15 11.88 -9.33 1.85
C TYR A 15 11.81 -10.85 1.64
N GLY A 16 12.51 -11.38 0.63
CA GLY A 16 12.44 -12.79 0.27
C GLY A 16 11.02 -13.24 -0.07
N VAL A 17 10.22 -12.31 -0.62
CA VAL A 17 8.80 -12.51 -0.95
C VAL A 17 8.62 -12.97 -2.40
N PHE A 18 9.66 -13.39 -3.08
CA PHE A 18 9.46 -14.28 -4.21
C PHE A 18 9.14 -15.64 -3.60
N GLU A 19 7.91 -16.08 -3.73
CA GLU A 19 7.63 -17.50 -3.68
C GLU A 19 8.54 -18.16 -4.73
N GLU A 20 9.18 -19.26 -4.36
CA GLU A 20 10.07 -20.01 -5.27
C GLU A 20 9.39 -20.40 -6.59
N ASP A 21 8.06 -20.27 -6.66
CA ASP A 21 7.19 -20.56 -7.81
C ASP A 21 6.82 -19.33 -8.66
N ASP A 22 7.27 -18.12 -8.35
CA ASP A 22 7.00 -16.96 -9.22
C ASP A 22 7.91 -17.00 -10.45
N THR A 23 7.50 -17.78 -11.46
CA THR A 23 8.20 -17.93 -12.74
C THR A 23 8.06 -16.72 -13.67
N ARG A 24 7.37 -15.65 -13.21
CA ARG A 24 7.18 -14.44 -14.02
C ARG A 24 8.51 -13.75 -14.25
N THR A 25 8.77 -13.40 -15.49
CA THR A 25 9.91 -12.58 -15.86
C THR A 25 9.71 -11.14 -15.37
N LEU A 26 10.79 -10.37 -15.23
CA LEU A 26 10.72 -8.93 -14.89
C LEU A 26 9.81 -8.15 -15.86
N ALA A 27 9.79 -8.52 -17.14
CA ALA A 27 8.91 -7.93 -18.15
C ALA A 27 7.43 -8.24 -17.89
N GLU A 28 7.11 -9.43 -17.41
CA GLU A 28 5.74 -9.83 -17.05
C GLU A 28 5.29 -9.17 -15.76
N GLN A 29 6.19 -8.99 -14.79
CA GLN A 29 5.94 -8.21 -13.57
C GLN A 29 5.67 -6.73 -13.89
N ASN A 30 6.41 -6.14 -14.83
CA ASN A 30 6.17 -4.76 -15.26
C ASN A 30 4.75 -4.56 -15.81
N ARG A 31 4.17 -5.53 -16.52
CA ARG A 31 2.78 -5.45 -17.02
C ARG A 31 1.74 -5.35 -15.91
N VAL A 32 1.99 -5.95 -14.75
CA VAL A 32 1.10 -5.83 -13.58
C VAL A 32 1.04 -4.39 -13.08
N PHE A 33 2.11 -3.63 -13.28
CA PHE A 33 2.14 -2.21 -12.93
C PHE A 33 1.56 -1.31 -14.01
N ASP A 34 1.65 -1.67 -15.28
CA ASP A 34 1.19 -0.85 -16.40
C ASP A 34 -0.30 -0.48 -16.26
N ILE A 35 -1.12 -1.39 -15.75
CA ILE A 35 -2.56 -1.13 -15.51
C ILE A 35 -2.81 0.11 -14.64
N TRP A 36 -1.89 0.44 -13.72
CA TRP A 36 -2.04 1.59 -12.82
C TRP A 36 -2.05 2.92 -13.56
N TRP A 37 -1.39 2.98 -14.72
CA TRP A 37 -1.37 4.16 -15.60
C TRP A 37 -2.41 4.11 -16.71
N GLU A 38 -2.95 2.93 -17.00
CA GLU A 38 -3.97 2.74 -18.04
C GLU A 38 -5.39 3.04 -17.57
N LYS A 39 -5.62 3.18 -16.29
CA LYS A 39 -6.94 3.38 -15.68
C LYS A 39 -7.02 4.67 -14.86
N PRO A 40 -6.81 5.85 -15.49
CA PRO A 40 -6.91 7.13 -14.79
C PRO A 40 -8.31 7.33 -14.20
N GLY A 41 -8.37 7.87 -12.98
CA GLY A 41 -9.63 8.07 -12.25
C GLY A 41 -10.17 6.82 -11.54
N VAL A 42 -9.53 5.65 -11.71
CA VAL A 42 -9.89 4.39 -11.05
C VAL A 42 -8.72 3.84 -10.25
N LEU A 43 -7.53 3.89 -10.81
CA LEU A 43 -6.28 3.52 -10.17
C LEU A 43 -5.40 4.75 -10.02
N PHE A 44 -4.90 4.99 -8.82
CA PHE A 44 -4.16 6.20 -8.44
C PHE A 44 -2.75 5.82 -7.97
N PRO A 45 -1.75 5.81 -8.87
CA PRO A 45 -0.36 5.60 -8.51
C PRO A 45 0.28 6.92 -8.09
N TYR A 46 0.64 7.05 -6.81
CA TYR A 46 1.34 8.22 -6.27
C TYR A 46 2.81 7.91 -6.05
N LEU A 47 3.68 8.85 -6.40
CA LEU A 47 5.10 8.82 -6.10
C LEU A 47 5.38 9.70 -4.89
N ILE A 48 5.99 9.11 -3.85
CA ILE A 48 6.48 9.87 -2.69
C ILE A 48 7.81 10.51 -3.08
N ARG A 49 7.93 11.82 -2.86
CA ARG A 49 9.20 12.55 -3.06
C ARG A 49 9.62 13.24 -1.78
N VAL A 50 10.92 13.27 -1.51
CA VAL A 50 11.54 14.05 -0.44
C VAL A 50 12.64 14.89 -1.08
N ASP A 51 12.56 16.20 -0.92
CA ASP A 51 13.47 17.18 -1.54
C ASP A 51 13.59 17.00 -3.07
N GLY A 52 12.46 16.65 -3.71
CA GLY A 52 12.40 16.41 -5.15
C GLY A 52 12.87 15.03 -5.62
N LEU A 53 13.46 14.23 -4.74
CA LEU A 53 13.97 12.90 -5.05
C LEU A 53 12.92 11.81 -4.77
N PRO A 54 12.82 10.76 -5.62
CA PRO A 54 11.95 9.63 -5.35
C PRO A 54 12.30 8.95 -4.02
N ALA A 55 11.30 8.78 -3.17
CA ALA A 55 11.44 8.19 -1.84
C ALA A 55 10.59 6.93 -1.64
N GLY A 56 9.53 6.76 -2.41
CA GLY A 56 8.62 5.63 -2.29
C GLY A 56 7.40 5.75 -3.19
N LEU A 57 6.42 4.91 -2.96
CA LEU A 57 5.16 4.90 -3.72
C LEU A 57 3.96 4.56 -2.84
N VAL A 58 2.79 5.04 -3.26
CA VAL A 58 1.49 4.68 -2.70
C VAL A 58 0.53 4.42 -3.85
N PHE A 59 -0.09 3.26 -3.88
CA PHE A 59 -1.06 2.91 -4.90
C PHE A 59 -2.44 2.74 -4.26
N VAL A 60 -3.41 3.51 -4.75
CA VAL A 60 -4.79 3.47 -4.29
C VAL A 60 -5.71 3.01 -5.41
N ALA A 61 -6.51 2.00 -5.13
CA ALA A 61 -7.50 1.46 -6.06
C ALA A 61 -8.92 1.87 -5.65
N THR A 62 -9.80 1.99 -6.63
CA THR A 62 -11.24 2.11 -6.48
C THR A 62 -11.95 0.97 -7.23
N ALA A 63 -13.29 0.94 -7.21
CA ALA A 63 -14.04 -0.08 -7.94
C ALA A 63 -13.68 -0.10 -9.45
N PRO A 64 -13.55 -1.26 -10.08
CA PRO A 64 -13.84 -2.60 -9.56
C PRO A 64 -12.66 -3.32 -8.88
N TYR A 65 -11.55 -2.63 -8.59
CA TYR A 65 -10.30 -3.21 -8.07
C TYR A 65 -10.23 -3.23 -6.54
N LEU A 66 -11.36 -3.26 -5.87
CA LEU A 66 -11.46 -3.30 -4.41
C LEU A 66 -11.51 -4.73 -3.88
N PRO A 67 -10.93 -5.01 -2.71
CA PRO A 67 -11.04 -6.31 -2.06
C PRO A 67 -12.48 -6.62 -1.62
N CYS A 68 -13.25 -5.59 -1.26
CA CYS A 68 -14.66 -5.67 -0.93
C CYS A 68 -15.40 -4.45 -1.46
N GLN A 69 -16.29 -4.65 -2.46
CA GLN A 69 -17.00 -3.56 -3.12
C GLN A 69 -18.20 -3.03 -2.32
N ASP A 70 -18.68 -3.77 -1.32
CA ASP A 70 -19.92 -3.42 -0.61
C ASP A 70 -19.74 -2.27 0.39
N TYR A 71 -18.54 -2.05 0.89
CA TYR A 71 -18.26 -1.03 1.90
C TYR A 71 -16.90 -0.34 1.80
N THR A 72 -16.23 -0.42 0.68
CA THR A 72 -14.93 0.23 0.49
C THR A 72 -14.99 1.12 -0.75
N ASP A 73 -14.63 2.38 -0.60
CA ASP A 73 -14.47 3.31 -1.72
C ASP A 73 -13.02 3.33 -2.21
N TYR A 74 -12.08 3.25 -1.28
CA TYR A 74 -10.63 3.33 -1.54
C TYR A 74 -9.88 2.19 -0.88
N TYR A 75 -9.08 1.50 -1.66
CA TYR A 75 -8.17 0.47 -1.19
C TYR A 75 -6.71 0.92 -1.37
N LEU A 76 -5.99 1.11 -0.25
CA LEU A 76 -4.56 1.36 -0.29
C LEU A 76 -3.87 0.02 -0.55
N ASN A 77 -3.65 -0.26 -1.84
CA ASN A 77 -3.18 -1.54 -2.35
C ASN A 77 -1.68 -1.75 -2.11
N GLU A 78 -0.88 -0.72 -2.39
CA GLU A 78 0.57 -0.77 -2.22
C GLU A 78 1.06 0.46 -1.47
N PHE A 79 1.99 0.23 -0.55
CA PHE A 79 2.73 1.26 0.14
C PHE A 79 4.18 0.84 0.29
N PHE A 80 5.08 1.64 -0.24
CA PHE A 80 6.51 1.39 -0.11
C PHE A 80 7.24 2.70 0.20
N LEU A 81 8.17 2.64 1.15
CA LEU A 81 9.08 3.73 1.45
C LEU A 81 10.51 3.19 1.50
N MET A 82 11.40 3.82 0.76
CA MET A 82 12.83 3.46 0.74
C MET A 82 13.41 3.56 2.15
N ARG A 83 14.34 2.66 2.47
CA ARG A 83 14.88 2.51 3.83
C ARG A 83 15.41 3.81 4.43
N GLN A 84 16.13 4.58 3.63
CA GLN A 84 16.77 5.82 4.06
C GLN A 84 15.79 6.90 4.53
N TYR A 85 14.52 6.81 4.13
CA TYR A 85 13.46 7.77 4.49
C TYR A 85 12.55 7.25 5.62
N ARG A 86 12.81 6.04 6.13
CA ARG A 86 11.99 5.45 7.20
C ARG A 86 12.37 6.03 8.56
N GLY A 87 11.41 6.04 9.50
CA GLY A 87 11.62 6.51 10.87
C GLY A 87 11.72 8.03 11.02
N GLN A 88 11.36 8.80 9.98
CA GLN A 88 11.45 10.25 9.93
C GLN A 88 10.09 10.95 9.73
N GLY A 89 8.99 10.22 9.85
CA GLY A 89 7.64 10.74 9.65
C GLY A 89 7.18 10.82 8.19
N VAL A 90 8.05 10.56 7.22
CA VAL A 90 7.74 10.66 5.78
C VAL A 90 6.58 9.74 5.38
N GLY A 91 6.55 8.50 5.90
CA GLY A 91 5.50 7.54 5.59
C GLY A 91 4.13 7.98 6.08
N GLU A 92 4.03 8.47 7.30
CA GLU A 92 2.78 8.98 7.88
C GLU A 92 2.28 10.21 7.11
N GLU A 93 3.18 11.12 6.79
CA GLU A 93 2.83 12.32 6.02
C GLU A 93 2.35 11.96 4.59
N ALA A 94 2.99 10.99 3.94
CA ALA A 94 2.55 10.49 2.64
C ALA A 94 1.14 9.90 2.70
N VAL A 95 0.83 9.09 3.71
CA VAL A 95 -0.52 8.54 3.92
C VAL A 95 -1.53 9.67 4.15
N ARG A 96 -1.20 10.65 4.99
CA ARG A 96 -2.08 11.81 5.27
C ARG A 96 -2.39 12.60 3.99
N GLN A 97 -1.38 12.89 3.18
CA GLN A 97 -1.55 13.61 1.92
C GLN A 97 -2.41 12.82 0.93
N VAL A 98 -2.13 11.54 0.72
CA VAL A 98 -2.89 10.70 -0.22
C VAL A 98 -4.36 10.61 0.17
N ILE A 99 -4.67 10.39 1.44
CA ILE A 99 -6.04 10.41 1.95
C ILE A 99 -6.68 11.79 1.71
N GLY A 100 -5.92 12.87 1.83
CA GLY A 100 -6.37 14.24 1.59
C GLY A 100 -6.66 14.58 0.13
N LEU A 101 -6.00 13.92 -0.82
CA LEU A 101 -6.15 14.17 -2.27
C LEU A 101 -7.43 13.58 -2.87
N LEU A 102 -8.01 12.56 -2.24
CA LEU A 102 -9.20 11.89 -2.73
C LEU A 102 -10.45 12.38 -1.98
N PRO A 103 -11.65 12.31 -2.58
CA PRO A 103 -12.89 12.68 -1.90
C PRO A 103 -13.14 11.92 -0.60
N PRO A 104 -14.02 12.43 0.28
CA PRO A 104 -14.48 11.67 1.45
C PRO A 104 -14.96 10.27 1.09
N GLY A 105 -14.72 9.29 1.96
CA GLY A 105 -15.13 7.92 1.70
C GLY A 105 -14.53 6.91 2.69
N GLN A 106 -14.85 5.66 2.45
CA GLN A 106 -14.43 4.52 3.26
C GLN A 106 -13.14 3.91 2.71
N TRP A 107 -12.15 3.78 3.58
CA TRP A 107 -10.81 3.28 3.25
C TRP A 107 -10.54 1.92 3.85
N GLU A 108 -9.78 1.13 3.11
CA GLU A 108 -9.30 -0.16 3.57
C GLU A 108 -7.80 -0.32 3.26
N VAL A 109 -7.05 -0.88 4.21
CA VAL A 109 -5.63 -1.21 4.10
C VAL A 109 -5.41 -2.62 4.59
N HIS A 110 -4.69 -3.44 3.83
CA HIS A 110 -4.32 -4.80 4.19
C HIS A 110 -2.82 -4.92 4.45
N THR A 111 -2.46 -5.69 5.46
CA THR A 111 -1.07 -6.10 5.69
C THR A 111 -1.03 -7.53 6.23
N ASN A 112 0.01 -8.31 5.92
CA ASN A 112 0.12 -9.67 6.42
C ASN A 112 0.52 -9.68 7.91
N ARG A 113 0.18 -10.79 8.60
CA ARG A 113 0.42 -10.98 10.04
C ARG A 113 1.68 -11.79 10.35
N THR A 114 2.61 -11.93 9.43
CA THR A 114 3.86 -12.64 9.69
C THR A 114 4.71 -11.90 10.73
N GLU A 115 5.51 -12.62 11.49
CA GLU A 115 6.43 -12.02 12.48
C GLU A 115 7.38 -11.01 11.83
N ARG A 116 7.82 -11.28 10.60
CA ARG A 116 8.69 -10.40 9.83
C ARG A 116 8.05 -9.06 9.50
N ASN A 117 6.72 -9.00 9.49
CA ASN A 117 5.93 -7.81 9.15
C ASN A 117 5.55 -6.95 10.37
N GLY A 118 6.04 -7.26 11.56
CA GLY A 118 5.69 -6.53 12.79
C GLY A 118 5.95 -5.03 12.72
N ARG A 119 6.99 -4.60 11.99
CA ARG A 119 7.27 -3.18 11.77
C ARG A 119 6.21 -2.49 10.92
N ALA A 120 5.71 -3.15 9.88
CA ALA A 120 4.65 -2.61 9.04
C ALA A 120 3.32 -2.52 9.80
N ILE A 121 2.99 -3.53 10.60
CA ILE A 121 1.81 -3.51 11.47
C ILE A 121 1.89 -2.33 12.45
N GLY A 122 3.03 -2.17 13.13
CA GLY A 122 3.25 -1.04 14.04
C GLY A 122 3.16 0.32 13.34
N PHE A 123 3.71 0.42 12.13
CA PHE A 123 3.57 1.62 11.29
C PHE A 123 2.11 1.95 11.00
N TRP A 124 1.32 0.97 10.54
CA TRP A 124 -0.08 1.19 10.21
C TRP A 124 -0.91 1.58 11.43
N ARG A 125 -0.76 0.89 12.56
CA ARG A 125 -1.46 1.23 13.80
C ARG A 125 -1.18 2.66 14.25
N LYS A 126 0.09 3.06 14.30
CA LYS A 126 0.50 4.41 14.66
C LYS A 126 -0.02 5.44 13.67
N THR A 127 0.20 5.22 12.38
CA THR A 127 -0.18 6.15 11.31
C THR A 127 -1.70 6.36 11.29
N LEU A 128 -2.49 5.29 11.33
CA LEU A 128 -3.94 5.40 11.32
C LEU A 128 -4.48 6.04 12.61
N ALA A 129 -3.90 5.72 13.78
CA ALA A 129 -4.27 6.40 15.01
C ALA A 129 -4.09 7.92 14.90
N ASN A 130 -2.97 8.37 14.33
CA ASN A 130 -2.67 9.79 14.18
C ASN A 130 -3.52 10.47 13.09
N VAL A 131 -3.71 9.81 11.94
CA VAL A 131 -4.42 10.39 10.79
C VAL A 131 -5.93 10.44 11.02
N THR A 132 -6.49 9.46 11.74
CA THR A 132 -7.94 9.36 11.97
C THR A 132 -8.37 9.82 13.38
N GLY A 133 -7.42 10.23 14.23
CA GLY A 133 -7.70 10.49 15.64
C GLY A 133 -8.16 9.22 16.40
N GLY A 134 -7.63 8.06 16.03
CA GLY A 134 -7.98 6.77 16.62
C GLY A 134 -9.28 6.15 16.07
N ARG A 135 -9.93 6.78 15.11
CA ARG A 135 -11.20 6.30 14.51
C ARG A 135 -10.95 5.33 13.36
N TYR A 136 -10.42 4.17 13.67
CA TYR A 136 -10.26 3.06 12.73
C TYR A 136 -10.58 1.73 13.41
N THR A 137 -10.87 0.72 12.61
CA THR A 137 -11.07 -0.65 13.06
C THR A 137 -9.96 -1.54 12.53
N GLU A 138 -9.69 -2.61 13.26
CA GLU A 138 -8.70 -3.62 12.91
C GLU A 138 -9.36 -5.00 12.99
N GLN A 139 -9.28 -5.79 11.93
CA GLN A 139 -9.86 -7.12 11.84
C GLN A 139 -8.86 -8.11 11.23
N ILE A 140 -8.97 -9.36 11.63
CA ILE A 140 -8.23 -10.46 11.03
C ILE A 140 -9.11 -11.07 9.94
N ALA A 141 -8.59 -11.13 8.71
CA ALA A 141 -9.20 -11.86 7.62
C ALA A 141 -8.38 -13.11 7.32
N THR A 142 -9.00 -14.27 7.50
CA THR A 142 -8.39 -15.56 7.14
C THR A 142 -8.66 -15.83 5.67
N ARG A 143 -7.61 -16.01 4.87
CA ARG A 143 -7.70 -16.48 3.49
C ARG A 143 -7.48 -17.99 3.46
N GLN A 144 -8.18 -18.70 2.57
CA GLN A 144 -8.13 -20.17 2.49
C GLN A 144 -6.75 -20.74 2.09
N THR A 145 -5.87 -19.92 1.53
CA THR A 145 -4.60 -20.35 0.92
C THR A 145 -3.38 -19.52 1.31
N GLU A 146 -3.54 -18.51 2.17
CA GLU A 146 -2.47 -17.57 2.54
C GLU A 146 -2.48 -17.29 4.04
N ASP A 147 -1.38 -16.73 4.53
CA ASP A 147 -1.27 -16.22 5.90
C ASP A 147 -2.42 -15.25 6.22
N ASP A 148 -2.85 -15.24 7.48
CA ASP A 148 -3.84 -14.30 7.97
C ASP A 148 -3.47 -12.86 7.61
N MET A 149 -4.45 -12.13 7.12
CA MET A 149 -4.31 -10.70 6.83
C MET A 149 -4.89 -9.88 7.96
N LEU A 150 -4.23 -8.77 8.25
CA LEU A 150 -4.77 -7.71 9.09
C LEU A 150 -5.38 -6.64 8.20
N VAL A 151 -6.67 -6.36 8.43
CA VAL A 151 -7.47 -5.42 7.67
C VAL A 151 -7.79 -4.22 8.53
N PHE A 152 -7.34 -3.05 8.12
CA PHE A 152 -7.68 -1.77 8.75
C PHE A 152 -8.75 -1.07 7.92
N ARG A 153 -9.76 -0.53 8.59
CA ARG A 153 -10.84 0.27 7.97
C ARG A 153 -11.03 1.57 8.69
N PHE A 154 -11.23 2.63 7.94
CA PHE A 154 -11.57 3.95 8.48
C PHE A 154 -12.37 4.78 7.48
N ILE A 155 -13.04 5.81 7.97
CA ILE A 155 -13.80 6.75 7.16
C ILE A 155 -13.07 8.09 7.19
N ARG A 156 -12.84 8.65 6.00
CA ARG A 156 -12.53 10.07 5.84
C ARG A 156 -13.82 10.81 5.57
N GLU A 157 -14.15 11.72 6.45
CA GLU A 157 -15.25 12.68 6.33
C GLU A 157 -14.88 13.85 5.40
#